data_c46c4e6fffc039dde85d157b6c1176a9
#
_entry.id   c46c4e6fffc039dde85d157b6c1176a9
#
_cell.length_a   1.000
_cell.length_b   1.000
_cell.length_c   1.000
_cell.angle_alpha   90.00
_cell.angle_beta   90.00
_cell.angle_gamma   90.00
#
_symmetry.space_group_name_H-M   'P 1'
#
loop_
_entity.id
_entity.type
_entity.pdbx_description
1 polymer ?
#
loop_
_entity_poly.entity_id
_entity_poly.type
_entity_poly.pdbx_seq_one_letter_code
_entity_poly.pdbx_strand_id
1 'polypeptide(L)' 'MKYILIMVVLTFGGKLEYRKYEFINNGKSNEEIILECTAYAEKVRKEIAYHTWNYKNQGPESQGWYLHDKSGMLIATIC' A
#
# COMPACT_ATOMS: atom_id res chain seq x y z
N MET A 1 -1.03 22.32 -2.05
CA MET A 1 -0.26 21.67 -0.98
C MET A 1 -0.04 20.21 -1.34
N LYS A 2 1.17 19.71 -1.20
CA LYS A 2 1.51 18.33 -1.51
C LYS A 2 1.36 17.44 -0.27
N TYR A 3 0.81 16.27 -0.48
CA TYR A 3 0.73 15.23 0.55
C TYR A 3 1.46 14.00 0.06
N ILE A 4 1.95 13.19 0.99
CA ILE A 4 2.71 12.01 0.67
C ILE A 4 1.98 10.77 1.21
N LEU A 5 1.74 9.83 0.32
CA LEU A 5 1.30 8.49 0.68
C LEU A 5 2.52 7.60 0.75
N ILE A 6 2.68 6.87 1.85
CA ILE A 6 3.80 5.95 2.01
C ILE A 6 3.26 4.52 2.00
N MET A 7 3.77 3.72 1.07
CA MET A 7 3.51 2.29 1.03
C MET A 7 4.67 1.56 1.69
N VAL A 8 4.38 0.82 2.75
CA VAL A 8 5.40 0.06 3.48
C VAL A 8 5.45 -1.35 2.92
N VAL A 9 6.60 -1.72 2.42
CA VAL A 9 6.84 -3.02 1.79
C VAL A 9 7.85 -3.81 2.61
N LEU A 10 7.51 -5.06 2.90
CA LEU A 10 8.46 -5.99 3.50
C LEU A 10 9.00 -6.88 2.38
N THR A 11 10.28 -6.74 2.09
CA THR A 11 10.92 -7.58 1.07
C THR A 11 11.11 -9.00 1.59
N PHE A 12 11.19 -9.96 0.69
CA PHE A 12 11.45 -11.34 1.07
C PHE A 12 12.84 -11.55 1.65
N GLY A 13 13.74 -10.57 1.45
CA GLY A 13 15.03 -10.55 2.11
C GLY A 13 15.02 -10.02 3.54
N GLY A 14 13.84 -9.65 4.06
CA GLY A 14 13.69 -9.19 5.43
C GLY A 14 13.92 -7.69 5.64
N LYS A 15 13.92 -6.90 4.58
CA LYS A 15 14.10 -5.46 4.67
C LYS A 15 12.76 -4.73 4.54
N LEU A 16 12.62 -3.63 5.26
CA LEU A 16 11.47 -2.73 5.10
C LEU A 16 11.82 -1.66 4.09
N GLU A 17 10.95 -1.46 3.12
CA GLU A 17 11.08 -0.40 2.14
C GLU A 17 9.88 0.53 2.25
N TYR A 18 10.13 1.83 2.09
CA TYR A 18 9.09 2.85 2.14
C TYR A 18 9.01 3.49 0.76
N ARG A 19 7.91 3.23 0.06
CA ARG A 19 7.68 3.79 -1.28
C ARG A 19 6.78 4.99 -1.14
N LYS A 20 7.26 6.14 -1.58
CA LYS A 20 6.55 7.42 -1.46
C LYS A 20 5.81 7.75 -2.74
N TYR A 21 4.56 8.14 -2.60
CA TYR A 21 3.72 8.58 -3.71
C TYR A 21 3.16 9.96 -3.36
N GLU A 22 3.45 10.96 -4.17
CA GLU A 22 2.98 12.31 -3.95
C GLU A 22 1.63 12.53 -4.61
N PHE A 23 0.77 13.27 -3.94
CA PHE A 23 -0.48 13.73 -4.54
C PHE A 23 -0.76 15.15 -4.08
N ILE A 24 -1.55 15.87 -4.89
CA ILE A 24 -1.86 17.28 -4.64
C ILE A 24 -3.26 17.38 -4.08
N ASN A 25 -3.39 18.13 -2.99
CA ASN A 25 -4.68 18.50 -2.44
C ASN A 25 -4.83 20.01 -2.46
N ASN A 26 -5.91 20.49 -3.07
CA ASN A 26 -6.14 21.91 -3.28
C ASN A 26 -7.11 22.49 -2.25
N GLY A 27 -6.62 22.70 -1.01
CA GLY A 27 -7.37 23.45 -0.02
C GLY A 27 -8.56 22.73 0.60
N LYS A 28 -8.58 21.41 0.56
CA LYS A 28 -9.65 20.64 1.18
C LYS A 28 -9.42 20.47 2.69
N SER A 29 -10.48 20.13 3.40
CA SER A 29 -10.40 19.88 4.85
C SER A 29 -9.54 18.65 5.15
N ASN A 30 -9.09 18.51 6.41
CA ASN A 30 -8.30 17.36 6.84
C ASN A 30 -9.04 16.05 6.61
N GLU A 31 -10.36 16.04 6.82
CA GLU A 31 -11.17 14.85 6.58
C GLU A 31 -11.19 14.44 5.12
N GLU A 32 -11.33 15.42 4.22
CA GLU A 32 -11.29 15.17 2.79
C GLU A 32 -9.91 14.68 2.33
N ILE A 33 -8.84 15.22 2.93
CA ILE A 33 -7.47 14.79 2.63
C ILE A 33 -7.30 13.32 2.99
N ILE A 34 -7.79 12.90 4.16
CA ILE A 34 -7.68 11.50 4.59
C ILE A 34 -8.46 10.60 3.65
N LEU A 35 -9.67 10.99 3.24
CA LEU A 35 -10.47 10.21 2.30
C LEU A 35 -9.78 10.09 0.94
N GLU A 36 -9.20 11.19 0.44
CA GLU A 36 -8.46 11.15 -0.82
C GLU A 36 -7.22 10.27 -0.73
N CYS A 37 -6.49 10.36 0.39
CA CYS A 37 -5.32 9.53 0.59
C CYS A 37 -5.69 8.05 0.63
N THR A 38 -6.78 7.71 1.31
CA THR A 38 -7.25 6.33 1.38
C THR A 38 -7.65 5.81 0.01
N ALA A 39 -8.38 6.60 -0.78
CA ALA A 39 -8.78 6.21 -2.13
C ALA A 39 -7.57 6.04 -3.04
N TYR A 40 -6.61 6.96 -2.94
CA TYR A 40 -5.37 6.89 -3.70
C TYR A 40 -4.55 5.66 -3.30
N ALA A 41 -4.51 5.36 -2.00
CA ALA A 41 -3.80 4.19 -1.49
C ALA A 41 -4.38 2.89 -2.07
N GLU A 42 -5.70 2.79 -2.13
CA GLU A 42 -6.36 1.62 -2.73
C GLU A 42 -5.99 1.47 -4.20
N LYS A 43 -6.00 2.58 -4.93
CA LYS A 43 -5.64 2.57 -6.34
C LYS A 43 -4.20 2.11 -6.55
N VAL A 44 -3.26 2.70 -5.81
CA VAL A 44 -1.85 2.35 -5.90
C VAL A 44 -1.63 0.90 -5.52
N ARG A 45 -2.30 0.44 -4.46
CA ARG A 45 -2.17 -0.94 -4.00
C ARG A 45 -2.55 -1.92 -5.09
N LYS A 46 -3.65 -1.67 -5.78
CA LYS A 46 -4.10 -2.55 -6.87
C LYS A 46 -3.19 -2.48 -8.08
N GLU A 47 -2.53 -1.34 -8.30
CA GLU A 47 -1.60 -1.19 -9.42
C GLU A 47 -0.28 -1.93 -9.20
N ILE A 48 0.24 -1.91 -7.97
CA ILE A 48 1.56 -2.47 -7.69
C ILE A 48 1.53 -3.87 -7.10
N ALA A 49 0.36 -4.34 -6.64
CA ALA A 49 0.24 -5.61 -5.94
C ALA A 49 -1.07 -6.31 -6.27
N TYR A 50 -1.12 -7.58 -5.93
CA TYR A 50 -2.33 -8.37 -6.02
C TYR A 50 -2.62 -9.02 -4.68
N HIS A 51 -3.91 -9.19 -4.37
CA HIS A 51 -4.33 -9.81 -3.14
C HIS A 51 -4.50 -11.31 -3.36
N THR A 52 -3.90 -12.11 -2.47
CA THR A 52 -4.05 -13.55 -2.50
C THR A 52 -4.94 -14.01 -1.37
N TRP A 53 -5.73 -15.04 -1.64
CA TRP A 53 -6.57 -15.69 -0.64
C TRP A 53 -6.51 -17.19 -0.86
N ASN A 54 -6.08 -17.92 0.15
CA ASN A 54 -5.97 -19.36 0.03
C ASN A 54 -6.55 -20.04 1.26
N TYR A 55 -7.67 -20.70 1.10
CA TYR A 55 -8.35 -21.40 2.18
C TYR A 55 -7.63 -22.67 2.63
N LYS A 56 -6.85 -23.26 1.75
CA LYS A 56 -6.17 -24.53 2.03
C LYS A 56 -4.89 -24.34 2.78
N ASN A 57 -4.24 -23.22 2.60
CA ASN A 57 -2.99 -22.89 3.26
C ASN A 57 -3.25 -21.80 4.28
N GLN A 58 -3.29 -22.13 5.54
CA GLN A 58 -3.63 -21.21 6.60
C GLN A 58 -2.40 -20.54 7.25
N GLY A 59 -1.26 -20.61 6.60
CA GLY A 59 -0.08 -19.90 7.06
C GLY A 59 -0.19 -18.40 6.89
N PRO A 60 0.62 -17.62 7.62
CA PRO A 60 0.59 -16.17 7.53
C PRO A 60 0.84 -15.63 6.12
N GLU A 61 1.62 -16.33 5.33
CA GLU A 61 1.94 -15.95 3.96
C GLU A 61 0.87 -16.33 2.95
N SER A 62 -0.22 -16.97 3.37
CA SER A 62 -1.27 -17.39 2.46
C SER A 62 -2.22 -16.26 2.09
N GLN A 63 -2.20 -15.16 2.83
CA GLN A 63 -3.05 -14.01 2.60
C GLN A 63 -2.23 -12.74 2.63
N GLY A 64 -2.54 -11.81 1.74
CA GLY A 64 -1.90 -10.52 1.73
C GLY A 64 -1.76 -9.95 0.33
N TRP A 65 -1.14 -8.79 0.27
CA TRP A 65 -0.88 -8.09 -0.97
C TRP A 65 0.56 -8.32 -1.37
N TYR A 66 0.76 -9.12 -2.42
CA TYR A 66 2.08 -9.44 -2.95
C TYR A 66 2.38 -8.54 -4.13
N LEU A 67 3.59 -7.99 -4.16
CA LEU A 67 3.99 -7.12 -5.26
C LEU A 67 4.10 -7.90 -6.56
N HIS A 68 3.67 -7.28 -7.66
CA HIS A 68 3.75 -7.90 -8.99
C HIS A 68 5.17 -8.21 -9.41
N ASP A 69 6.14 -7.41 -8.93
CA ASP A 69 7.56 -7.64 -9.22
C ASP A 69 8.18 -8.76 -8.39
N LYS A 70 7.40 -9.35 -7.49
CA LYS A 70 7.79 -10.47 -6.64
C LYS A 70 8.92 -10.14 -5.66
N SER A 71 9.14 -8.86 -5.38
CA SER A 71 10.19 -8.43 -4.45
C SER A 71 9.79 -8.54 -2.99
N GLY A 72 8.50 -8.59 -2.71
CA GLY A 72 8.02 -8.64 -1.34
C GLY A 72 6.51 -8.51 -1.26
N MET A 73 6.02 -8.11 -0.09
CA MET A 73 4.60 -7.92 0.13
C MET A 73 4.33 -6.57 0.78
N LEU A 74 3.17 -6.03 0.48
CA LEU A 74 2.71 -4.76 1.03
C LEU A 74 2.11 -5.03 2.41
N ILE A 75 2.64 -4.37 3.44
CA ILE A 75 2.21 -4.63 4.82
C ILE A 75 1.46 -3.47 5.45
N ALA A 76 1.63 -2.24 4.95
CA ALA A 76 0.95 -1.08 5.52
C ALA A 76 0.92 0.08 4.54
N THR A 77 0.01 1.00 4.81
CA THR A 77 -0.06 2.28 4.10
C THR A 77 -0.15 3.39 5.15
N ILE A 78 0.58 4.48 4.89
CA ILE A 78 0.62 5.63 5.80
C ILE A 78 0.20 6.86 5.00
N CYS A 79 -0.78 7.58 5.51
CA CYS A 79 -1.25 8.85 4.94
C CYS A 79 -0.73 10.05 5.69
#